data_3a60ebcce590c6948f69fe2df00efca7
#
_entry.id   3a60ebcce590c6948f69fe2df00efca7
#
_cell.length_a   1.000
_cell.length_b   1.000
_cell.length_c   1.000
_cell.angle_alpha   90.00
_cell.angle_beta   90.00
_cell.angle_gamma   90.00
#
_symmetry.space_group_name_H-M   'P 1'
#
loop_
_entity.id
_entity.type
_entity.pdbx_description
1 polymer ?
#
loop_
_entity_poly.entity_id
_entity_poly.type
_entity_poly.pdbx_seq_one_letter_code
_entity_poly.pdbx_strand_id
1 'polypeptide(L)'
;SFGVVQLDTNNNISAFVEKPEKFVSDLAIIGIYYFNDGKYLQEELQYLIDNNIKEKGEYQLTNALENMQRKGKMFSPGKVQEWLDCGNKAATIHTNHRVLVNKGNYISKKAKLENSKIIEPCYISGSANIKNSVIGPYVSVGPNTVIENSKIKNTILQGDSTISDAQLYNSM
;
A
#
# COMPACT_ATOMS: atom_id res chain seq x y z
N SER A 1 -10.35 1.05 9.94
CA SER A 1 -9.67 1.60 11.12
C SER A 1 -8.35 0.87 11.34
N PHE A 2 -7.36 1.57 11.89
CA PHE A 2 -6.03 1.05 12.16
C PHE A 2 -5.85 0.88 13.67
N GLY A 3 -4.91 0.01 14.07
CA GLY A 3 -4.34 0.07 15.40
C GLY A 3 -3.61 1.41 15.59
N VAL A 4 -3.60 1.93 16.80
CA VAL A 4 -2.92 3.18 17.14
C VAL A 4 -2.02 2.99 18.35
N VAL A 5 -1.08 3.90 18.55
CA VAL A 5 -0.22 3.92 19.74
C VAL A 5 -0.37 5.22 20.50
N GLN A 6 -0.21 5.16 21.82
CA GLN A 6 -0.01 6.33 22.68
C GLN A 6 1.46 6.42 23.08
N LEU A 7 1.94 7.62 23.31
CA LEU A 7 3.32 7.86 23.77
C LEU A 7 3.33 8.39 25.21
N ASP A 8 4.39 8.06 25.91
CA ASP A 8 4.73 8.67 27.21
C ASP A 8 5.49 10.00 27.03
N THR A 9 5.82 10.64 28.12
CA THR A 9 6.58 11.91 28.15
C THR A 9 8.00 11.78 27.58
N ASN A 10 8.52 10.56 27.48
CA ASN A 10 9.85 10.27 26.93
C ASN A 10 9.78 9.85 25.45
N ASN A 11 8.61 9.96 24.82
CA ASN A 11 8.36 9.56 23.45
C ASN A 11 8.50 8.04 23.19
N ASN A 12 8.33 7.21 24.23
CA ASN A 12 8.19 5.77 24.09
C ASN A 12 6.70 5.40 23.97
N ILE A 13 6.43 4.26 23.35
CA ILE A 13 5.04 3.76 23.25
C ILE A 13 4.59 3.32 24.63
N SER A 14 3.53 3.93 25.14
CA SER A 14 2.91 3.64 26.43
C SER A 14 1.69 2.73 26.31
N ALA A 15 1.06 2.67 25.13
CA ALA A 15 -0.05 1.75 24.88
C ALA A 15 -0.18 1.43 23.38
N PHE A 16 -0.67 0.23 23.10
CA PHE A 16 -1.14 -0.21 21.79
C PHE A 16 -2.65 -0.40 21.87
N VAL A 17 -3.41 0.15 20.92
CA VAL A 17 -4.87 0.03 20.91
C VAL A 17 -5.34 -0.42 19.53
N GLU A 18 -5.89 -1.63 19.44
CA GLU A 18 -6.38 -2.19 18.17
C GLU A 18 -7.73 -1.60 17.79
N LYS A 19 -7.80 -0.95 16.63
CA LYS A 19 -9.03 -0.41 16.02
C LYS A 19 -9.98 0.23 17.02
N PRO A 20 -9.55 1.30 17.72
CA PRO A 20 -10.37 1.92 18.77
C PRO A 20 -11.68 2.49 18.23
N GLU A 21 -12.76 2.34 18.97
CA GLU A 21 -14.07 2.90 18.62
C GLU A 21 -14.15 4.43 18.85
N LYS A 22 -13.34 4.92 19.78
CA LYS A 22 -13.21 6.36 20.08
C LYS A 22 -11.81 6.82 19.72
N PHE A 23 -11.66 8.10 19.42
CA PHE A 23 -10.35 8.69 19.18
C PHE A 23 -9.43 8.49 20.40
N VAL A 24 -8.27 7.92 20.16
CA VAL A 24 -7.24 7.65 21.18
C VAL A 24 -5.94 8.40 20.83
N SER A 25 -5.52 8.34 19.58
CA SER A 25 -4.28 8.94 19.08
C SER A 25 -4.34 9.09 17.57
N ASP A 26 -3.59 10.02 17.03
CA ASP A 26 -3.34 10.20 15.59
C ASP A 26 -2.15 9.37 15.06
N LEU A 27 -1.48 8.64 15.94
CA LEU A 27 -0.34 7.80 15.61
C LEU A 27 -0.80 6.39 15.21
N ALA A 28 -1.09 6.23 13.92
CA ALA A 28 -1.52 4.94 13.37
C ALA A 28 -0.36 3.97 13.18
N ILE A 29 -0.60 2.71 13.50
CA ILE A 29 0.33 1.61 13.21
C ILE A 29 0.23 1.25 11.72
N ILE A 30 1.34 1.34 11.00
CA ILE A 30 1.41 1.08 9.55
C ILE A 30 1.89 -0.34 9.19
N GLY A 31 2.07 -1.21 10.20
CA GLY A 31 2.45 -2.60 9.98
C GLY A 31 3.95 -2.84 9.73
N ILE A 32 4.81 -1.86 10.01
CA ILE A 32 6.27 -2.03 9.92
C ILE A 32 6.85 -2.09 11.33
N TYR A 33 7.50 -3.22 11.63
CA TYR A 33 8.06 -3.48 12.96
C TYR A 33 9.50 -3.94 12.84
N TYR A 34 10.34 -3.51 13.78
CA TYR A 34 11.68 -4.00 13.97
C TYR A 34 11.86 -4.53 15.39
N PHE A 35 12.31 -5.76 15.54
CA PHE A 35 12.53 -6.41 16.83
C PHE A 35 14.00 -6.79 16.96
N ASN A 36 14.64 -6.36 18.04
CA ASN A 36 16.00 -6.80 18.40
C ASN A 36 16.03 -8.27 18.85
N ASP A 37 14.92 -8.75 19.41
CA ASP A 37 14.77 -10.09 19.97
C ASP A 37 13.52 -10.75 19.35
N GLY A 38 13.70 -11.40 18.20
CA GLY A 38 12.62 -12.09 17.51
C GLY A 38 12.13 -13.34 18.26
N LYS A 39 12.99 -13.97 19.06
CA LYS A 39 12.59 -15.12 19.85
C LYS A 39 11.58 -14.74 20.93
N TYR A 40 11.79 -13.61 21.58
CA TYR A 40 10.86 -13.11 22.59
C TYR A 40 9.47 -12.79 21.99
N LEU A 41 9.43 -12.20 20.79
CA LEU A 41 8.17 -12.01 20.07
C LEU A 41 7.50 -13.35 19.77
N GLN A 42 8.26 -14.34 19.29
CA GLN A 42 7.72 -15.68 19.00
C GLN A 42 7.09 -16.32 20.25
N GLU A 43 7.73 -16.20 21.40
CA GLU A 43 7.21 -16.71 22.68
C GLU A 43 5.88 -16.04 23.07
N GLU A 44 5.76 -14.71 22.88
CA GLU A 44 4.52 -14.01 23.17
C GLU A 44 3.39 -14.35 22.18
N LEU A 45 3.70 -14.51 20.89
CA LEU A 45 2.71 -14.96 19.91
C LEU A 45 2.23 -16.39 20.22
N GLN A 46 3.15 -17.28 20.58
CA GLN A 46 2.80 -18.66 20.98
C GLN A 46 1.91 -18.64 22.23
N TYR A 47 2.25 -17.79 23.22
CA TYR A 47 1.44 -17.61 24.41
C TYR A 47 -0.02 -17.20 24.10
N LEU A 48 -0.25 -16.30 23.13
CA LEU A 48 -1.60 -15.94 22.71
C LEU A 48 -2.36 -17.14 22.14
N ILE A 49 -1.67 -17.97 21.34
CA ILE A 49 -2.25 -19.15 20.70
C ILE A 49 -2.60 -20.22 21.75
N ASP A 50 -1.64 -20.56 22.62
CA ASP A 50 -1.79 -21.60 23.64
C ASP A 50 -2.89 -21.29 24.65
N ASN A 51 -3.09 -19.99 24.94
CA ASN A 51 -4.13 -19.51 25.86
C ASN A 51 -5.41 -19.05 25.15
N ASN A 52 -5.51 -19.23 23.82
CA ASN A 52 -6.65 -18.81 23.00
C ASN A 52 -7.07 -17.36 23.22
N ILE A 53 -6.09 -16.44 23.39
CA ILE A 53 -6.33 -15.01 23.63
C ILE A 53 -6.63 -14.33 22.30
N LYS A 54 -7.89 -14.03 22.07
CA LYS A 54 -8.41 -13.39 20.84
C LYS A 54 -9.13 -12.09 21.17
N GLU A 55 -9.05 -11.15 20.26
CA GLU A 55 -9.87 -9.94 20.27
C GLU A 55 -10.73 -9.91 19.01
N LYS A 56 -12.05 -9.73 19.16
CA LYS A 56 -13.03 -9.79 18.07
C LYS A 56 -12.91 -11.08 17.21
N GLY A 57 -12.52 -12.20 17.85
CA GLY A 57 -12.39 -13.51 17.19
C GLY A 57 -11.05 -13.77 16.50
N GLU A 58 -10.12 -12.83 16.50
CA GLU A 58 -8.82 -12.92 15.84
C GLU A 58 -7.66 -12.81 16.84
N TYR A 59 -6.53 -13.46 16.55
CA TYR A 59 -5.28 -13.22 17.26
C TYR A 59 -4.68 -11.90 16.77
N GLN A 60 -4.48 -10.94 17.65
CA GLN A 60 -3.96 -9.63 17.33
C GLN A 60 -2.49 -9.49 17.74
N LEU A 61 -1.65 -9.01 16.83
CA LEU A 61 -0.25 -8.73 17.13
C LEU A 61 -0.11 -7.69 18.25
N THR A 62 -1.00 -6.71 18.30
CA THR A 62 -1.04 -5.68 19.34
C THR A 62 -1.12 -6.26 20.74
N ASN A 63 -1.82 -7.38 20.95
CA ASN A 63 -1.89 -8.05 22.24
C ASN A 63 -0.54 -8.66 22.66
N ALA A 64 0.23 -9.19 21.70
CA ALA A 64 1.60 -9.66 21.99
C ALA A 64 2.52 -8.48 22.35
N LEU A 65 2.41 -7.36 21.63
CA LEU A 65 3.20 -6.16 21.91
C LEU A 65 2.89 -5.58 23.30
N GLU A 66 1.60 -5.54 23.69
CA GLU A 66 1.20 -5.14 25.05
C GLU A 66 1.79 -6.09 26.12
N ASN A 67 1.75 -7.39 25.90
CA ASN A 67 2.34 -8.35 26.83
C ASN A 67 3.85 -8.11 26.97
N MET A 68 4.54 -7.91 25.84
CA MET A 68 5.97 -7.59 25.85
C MET A 68 6.24 -6.30 26.67
N GLN A 69 5.43 -5.28 26.48
CA GLN A 69 5.54 -4.02 27.20
C GLN A 69 5.29 -4.21 28.70
N ARG A 70 4.26 -4.95 29.12
CA ARG A 70 3.97 -5.27 30.53
C ARG A 70 5.12 -6.06 31.18
N LYS A 71 5.88 -6.82 30.38
CA LYS A 71 7.09 -7.57 30.81
C LYS A 71 8.37 -6.72 30.73
N GLY A 72 8.24 -5.38 30.57
CA GLY A 72 9.35 -4.43 30.64
C GLY A 72 10.10 -4.21 29.32
N LYS A 73 9.59 -4.71 28.19
CA LYS A 73 10.17 -4.36 26.89
C LYS A 73 9.72 -2.96 26.47
N MET A 74 10.66 -2.14 26.02
CA MET A 74 10.39 -0.79 25.55
C MET A 74 10.21 -0.76 24.05
N PHE A 75 9.27 0.04 23.58
CA PHE A 75 9.01 0.29 22.18
C PHE A 75 9.11 1.78 21.88
N SER A 76 9.76 2.11 20.78
CA SER A 76 9.87 3.48 20.29
C SER A 76 9.22 3.61 18.92
N PRO A 77 8.52 4.71 18.63
CA PRO A 77 7.91 4.92 17.32
C PRO A 77 8.97 5.24 16.26
N GLY A 78 8.87 4.57 15.12
CA GLY A 78 9.55 4.98 13.90
C GLY A 78 8.68 5.98 13.13
N LYS A 79 9.27 7.03 12.55
CA LYS A 79 8.53 7.98 11.71
C LYS A 79 8.71 7.65 10.24
N VAL A 80 7.63 7.74 9.48
CA VAL A 80 7.64 7.67 8.03
C VAL A 80 7.13 8.98 7.45
N GLN A 81 7.69 9.40 6.32
CA GLN A 81 7.26 10.64 5.66
C GLN A 81 5.97 10.43 4.85
N GLU A 82 5.82 9.26 4.24
CA GLU A 82 4.66 8.89 3.45
C GLU A 82 4.42 7.39 3.56
N TRP A 83 3.17 7.02 3.77
CA TRP A 83 2.70 5.64 3.73
C TRP A 83 1.64 5.50 2.66
N LEU A 84 1.86 4.56 1.74
CA LEU A 84 0.99 4.33 0.59
C LEU A 84 0.33 2.96 0.71
N ASP A 85 -0.98 2.97 0.86
CA ASP A 85 -1.81 1.78 1.01
C ASP A 85 -2.25 1.22 -0.35
N CYS A 86 -2.45 -0.09 -0.41
CA CYS A 86 -3.02 -0.80 -1.56
C CYS A 86 -4.16 -1.75 -1.16
N GLY A 87 -4.76 -1.54 0.01
CA GLY A 87 -5.79 -2.40 0.57
C GLY A 87 -7.16 -2.35 -0.12
N ASN A 88 -7.36 -1.38 -1.02
CA ASN A 88 -8.56 -1.28 -1.85
C ASN A 88 -8.26 -0.55 -3.17
N LYS A 89 -9.20 -0.60 -4.12
CA LYS A 89 -9.04 -0.01 -5.44
C LYS A 89 -8.64 1.47 -5.39
N ALA A 90 -9.33 2.28 -4.60
CA ALA A 90 -9.06 3.72 -4.54
C ALA A 90 -7.66 4.01 -3.99
N ALA A 91 -7.26 3.32 -2.92
CA ALA A 91 -5.93 3.42 -2.33
C ALA A 91 -4.84 2.97 -3.32
N THR A 92 -5.05 1.87 -4.05
CA THR A 92 -4.09 1.37 -5.05
C THR A 92 -3.90 2.36 -6.19
N ILE A 93 -4.98 2.96 -6.71
CA ILE A 93 -4.91 4.01 -7.75
C ILE A 93 -4.18 5.25 -7.22
N HIS A 94 -4.47 5.66 -5.99
CA HIS A 94 -3.77 6.77 -5.34
C HIS A 94 -2.27 6.47 -5.19
N THR A 95 -1.92 5.29 -4.74
CA THR A 95 -0.53 4.82 -4.63
C THR A 95 0.18 4.86 -5.99
N ASN A 96 -0.46 4.35 -7.05
CA ASN A 96 0.08 4.40 -8.41
C ASN A 96 0.35 5.86 -8.85
N HIS A 97 -0.59 6.75 -8.61
CA HIS A 97 -0.43 8.18 -8.89
C HIS A 97 0.81 8.73 -8.16
N ARG A 98 0.92 8.50 -6.83
CA ARG A 98 2.06 8.99 -6.03
C ARG A 98 3.40 8.42 -6.50
N VAL A 99 3.43 7.12 -6.82
CA VAL A 99 4.64 6.47 -7.35
C VAL A 99 5.06 7.10 -8.68
N LEU A 100 4.11 7.33 -9.61
CA LEU A 100 4.41 7.94 -10.89
C LEU A 100 4.88 9.40 -10.76
N VAL A 101 4.29 10.18 -9.84
CA VAL A 101 4.76 11.54 -9.54
C VAL A 101 6.20 11.52 -9.04
N ASN A 102 6.53 10.59 -8.12
CA ASN A 102 7.84 10.54 -7.49
C ASN A 102 8.92 9.90 -8.40
N LYS A 103 8.58 8.89 -9.19
CA LYS A 103 9.51 8.17 -10.08
C LYS A 103 9.63 8.82 -11.46
N GLY A 104 8.64 9.60 -11.85
CA GLY A 104 8.57 10.19 -13.17
C GLY A 104 8.04 9.25 -14.23
N ASN A 105 8.20 9.67 -15.46
CA ASN A 105 7.71 8.96 -16.63
C ASN A 105 8.63 7.82 -17.03
N TYR A 106 8.08 6.68 -17.38
CA TYR A 106 8.82 5.55 -17.96
C TYR A 106 8.04 4.97 -19.15
N ILE A 107 8.55 5.17 -20.34
CA ILE A 107 8.05 4.54 -21.57
C ILE A 107 9.16 3.67 -22.14
N SER A 108 8.96 2.38 -22.18
CA SER A 108 9.94 1.48 -22.75
C SER A 108 10.13 1.76 -24.26
N LYS A 109 11.38 1.79 -24.70
CA LYS A 109 11.72 1.91 -26.14
C LYS A 109 11.20 0.75 -27.00
N LYS A 110 10.82 -0.37 -26.36
CA LYS A 110 10.26 -1.54 -27.04
C LYS A 110 8.73 -1.50 -27.16
N ALA A 111 8.06 -0.57 -26.47
CA ALA A 111 6.62 -0.40 -26.61
C ALA A 111 6.27 0.08 -28.02
N LYS A 112 5.19 -0.46 -28.57
CA LYS A 112 4.67 -0.05 -29.88
C LYS A 112 3.61 1.04 -29.68
N LEU A 113 3.91 2.23 -30.16
CA LEU A 113 3.02 3.38 -30.09
C LEU A 113 2.70 3.86 -31.52
N GLU A 114 1.47 3.69 -31.97
CA GLU A 114 1.02 4.10 -33.29
C GLU A 114 -0.10 5.15 -33.15
N ASN A 115 0.06 6.31 -33.76
CA ASN A 115 -0.93 7.40 -33.77
C ASN A 115 -1.54 7.67 -32.37
N SER A 116 -0.69 7.67 -31.32
CA SER A 116 -1.12 7.75 -29.95
C SER A 116 -0.42 8.86 -29.20
N LYS A 117 -1.15 9.49 -28.25
CA LYS A 117 -0.63 10.56 -27.40
C LYS A 117 -0.44 10.07 -25.97
N ILE A 118 0.76 10.24 -25.44
CA ILE A 118 1.05 9.97 -24.02
C ILE A 118 1.08 11.30 -23.27
N ILE A 119 0.35 11.37 -22.17
CA ILE A 119 0.33 12.51 -21.23
C ILE A 119 1.01 12.05 -19.95
N GLU A 120 2.15 12.61 -19.68
CA GLU A 120 3.00 12.23 -18.54
C GLU A 120 2.43 12.66 -17.17
N PRO A 121 2.84 11.99 -16.06
CA PRO A 121 3.69 10.81 -16.04
C PRO A 121 2.91 9.51 -16.29
N CYS A 122 3.57 8.56 -16.95
CA CYS A 122 3.05 7.22 -17.24
C CYS A 122 4.14 6.15 -17.08
N TYR A 123 3.72 4.92 -16.82
CA TYR A 123 4.56 3.74 -16.97
C TYR A 123 4.02 2.89 -18.13
N ILE A 124 4.85 2.60 -19.15
CA ILE A 124 4.46 1.77 -20.29
C ILE A 124 5.49 0.65 -20.49
N SER A 125 5.03 -0.59 -20.33
CA SER A 125 5.85 -1.80 -20.52
C SER A 125 6.33 -2.00 -21.94
N GLY A 126 7.46 -2.71 -22.10
CA GLY A 126 8.09 -2.92 -23.42
C GLY A 126 7.32 -3.80 -24.40
N SER A 127 6.38 -4.62 -23.93
CA SER A 127 5.52 -5.44 -24.79
C SER A 127 4.12 -4.85 -24.99
N ALA A 128 3.87 -3.64 -24.51
CA ALA A 128 2.61 -2.95 -24.74
C ALA A 128 2.47 -2.50 -26.21
N ASN A 129 1.25 -2.61 -26.74
CA ASN A 129 0.89 -2.17 -28.09
C ASN A 129 -0.29 -1.18 -27.99
N ILE A 130 -0.05 0.08 -28.33
CA ILE A 130 -1.02 1.18 -28.15
C ILE A 130 -1.24 1.87 -29.49
N LYS A 131 -2.49 1.92 -29.94
CA LYS A 131 -2.88 2.47 -31.23
C LYS A 131 -4.05 3.42 -31.13
N ASN A 132 -4.02 4.54 -31.85
CA ASN A 132 -5.08 5.55 -31.97
C ASN A 132 -5.64 6.00 -30.59
N SER A 133 -4.79 6.12 -29.57
CA SER A 133 -5.24 6.28 -28.18
C SER A 133 -4.58 7.45 -27.47
N VAL A 134 -5.23 7.91 -26.40
CA VAL A 134 -4.68 8.91 -25.47
C VAL A 134 -4.52 8.29 -24.11
N ILE A 135 -3.26 8.18 -23.64
CA ILE A 135 -2.90 7.53 -22.38
C ILE A 135 -2.29 8.54 -21.42
N GLY A 136 -2.85 8.62 -20.22
CA GLY A 136 -2.33 9.51 -19.17
C GLY A 136 -3.22 10.70 -18.84
N PRO A 137 -2.80 11.51 -17.85
CA PRO A 137 -1.68 11.22 -16.96
C PRO A 137 -1.99 10.12 -15.94
N TYR A 138 -0.94 9.62 -15.25
CA TYR A 138 -1.01 8.67 -14.15
C TYR A 138 -1.55 7.29 -14.57
N VAL A 139 -1.09 6.80 -15.71
CA VAL A 139 -1.45 5.46 -16.20
C VAL A 139 -0.25 4.52 -16.12
N SER A 140 -0.47 3.34 -15.58
CA SER A 140 0.47 2.23 -15.65
C SER A 140 -0.06 1.16 -16.61
N VAL A 141 0.72 0.83 -17.64
CA VAL A 141 0.39 -0.20 -18.65
C VAL A 141 1.33 -1.38 -18.47
N GLY A 142 0.77 -2.52 -18.09
CA GLY A 142 1.49 -3.77 -17.89
C GLY A 142 1.96 -4.44 -19.21
N PRO A 143 2.73 -5.54 -19.09
CA PRO A 143 3.23 -6.25 -20.27
C PRO A 143 2.11 -6.87 -21.09
N ASN A 144 2.36 -7.03 -22.41
CA ASN A 144 1.45 -7.65 -23.37
C ASN A 144 0.06 -7.01 -23.44
N THR A 145 -0.08 -5.77 -22.96
CA THR A 145 -1.35 -5.06 -23.02
C THR A 145 -1.56 -4.43 -24.40
N VAL A 146 -2.74 -4.64 -24.97
CA VAL A 146 -3.18 -4.06 -26.25
C VAL A 146 -4.24 -3.00 -25.99
N ILE A 147 -4.03 -1.78 -26.51
CA ILE A 147 -4.97 -0.66 -26.36
C ILE A 147 -5.24 -0.04 -27.72
N GLU A 148 -6.51 0.03 -28.11
CA GLU A 148 -6.92 0.64 -29.38
C GLU A 148 -8.08 1.63 -29.17
N ASN A 149 -8.07 2.74 -29.94
CA ASN A 149 -9.16 3.74 -30.01
C ASN A 149 -9.67 4.22 -28.64
N SER A 150 -8.78 4.35 -27.63
CA SER A 150 -9.20 4.52 -26.25
C SER A 150 -8.60 5.76 -25.58
N LYS A 151 -9.29 6.25 -24.53
CA LYS A 151 -8.80 7.33 -23.66
C LYS A 151 -8.71 6.81 -22.23
N ILE A 152 -7.50 6.84 -21.66
CA ILE A 152 -7.22 6.22 -20.35
C ILE A 152 -6.48 7.22 -19.48
N LYS A 153 -6.98 7.43 -18.25
CA LYS A 153 -6.39 8.38 -17.29
C LYS A 153 -6.48 7.81 -15.88
N ASN A 154 -5.43 8.03 -15.08
CA ASN A 154 -5.34 7.62 -13.66
C ASN A 154 -5.79 6.16 -13.45
N THR A 155 -5.18 5.25 -14.20
CA THR A 155 -5.64 3.85 -14.33
C THR A 155 -4.46 2.90 -14.32
N ILE A 156 -4.64 1.73 -13.74
CA ILE A 156 -3.68 0.64 -13.76
C ILE A 156 -4.23 -0.45 -14.68
N LEU A 157 -3.49 -0.77 -15.73
CA LEU A 157 -3.76 -1.91 -16.60
C LEU A 157 -2.74 -3.00 -16.31
N GLN A 158 -3.20 -4.13 -15.82
CA GLN A 158 -2.35 -5.29 -15.61
C GLN A 158 -1.91 -5.89 -16.94
N GLY A 159 -0.90 -6.78 -16.90
CA GLY A 159 -0.46 -7.47 -18.08
C GLY A 159 -1.54 -8.32 -18.75
N ASP A 160 -1.32 -8.64 -20.03
CA ASP A 160 -2.19 -9.49 -20.84
C ASP A 160 -3.63 -8.98 -20.98
N SER A 161 -3.82 -7.66 -20.90
CA SER A 161 -5.14 -7.00 -21.03
C SER A 161 -5.36 -6.50 -22.45
N THR A 162 -6.62 -6.51 -22.92
CA THR A 162 -7.04 -5.91 -24.19
C THR A 162 -8.14 -4.88 -23.93
N ILE A 163 -7.94 -3.64 -24.41
CA ILE A 163 -8.87 -2.52 -24.28
C ILE A 163 -9.12 -1.93 -25.66
N SER A 164 -10.37 -1.86 -26.07
CA SER A 164 -10.77 -1.27 -27.35
C SER A 164 -11.97 -0.33 -27.17
N ASP A 165 -11.98 0.78 -27.89
CA ASP A 165 -13.09 1.72 -27.98
C ASP A 165 -13.63 2.18 -26.63
N ALA A 166 -12.73 2.39 -25.64
CA ALA A 166 -13.07 2.63 -24.26
C ALA A 166 -12.60 3.98 -23.72
N GLN A 167 -13.29 4.44 -22.67
CA GLN A 167 -12.83 5.56 -21.84
C GLN A 167 -12.72 5.08 -20.39
N LEU A 168 -11.51 5.02 -19.87
CA LEU A 168 -11.23 4.52 -18.51
C LEU A 168 -10.66 5.64 -17.64
N TYR A 169 -11.28 5.84 -16.50
CA TYR A 169 -10.86 6.82 -15.50
C TYR A 169 -10.91 6.17 -14.10
N ASN A 170 -9.87 6.41 -13.31
CA ASN A 170 -9.78 5.90 -11.92
C ASN A 170 -10.10 4.40 -11.82
N SER A 171 -9.46 3.59 -12.67
CA SER A 171 -9.77 2.17 -12.84
C SER A 171 -8.55 1.26 -12.63
N MET A 172 -8.82 0.04 -12.31
CA MET A 172 -7.84 -1.04 -12.33
C MET A 172 -8.55 -2.38 -12.58
#